data_d2b1ff51587e19e7aaffd6860270529f
#
_entry.id   d2b1ff51587e19e7aaffd6860270529f
#
_cell.length_a   1.000
_cell.length_b   1.000
_cell.length_c   1.000
_cell.angle_alpha   90.00
_cell.angle_beta   90.00
_cell.angle_gamma   90.00
#
_symmetry.space_group_name_H-M   'P 1'
#
loop_
_entity.id
_entity.type
_entity.pdbx_description
1 polymer ?
#
loop_
_entity_poly.entity_id
_entity_poly.type
_entity_poly.pdbx_seq_one_letter_code
_entity_poly.pdbx_strand_id
1 'polypeptide(L)'
;GIDLGLNNLASCVSNTGSCFIINGKPLKSINQYYNKRLAYLKSKLKGNKQVSRQIRSLTNKRNNKIKDYLHKASRVLINHVVSNGINTIVIGHNRCWKQEIDIGKRNNQNFVSIPFNMFISMISYKATLEGVNVKIVEESYTSKCSFLDNEQICKHEEYTGRRIKRGLFKTSSGS
;
A
#
# COMPACT_ATOMS: atom_id res chain seq x y z
N GLY A 1 -6.79 4.92 -11.27
CA GLY A 1 -6.82 3.90 -10.21
C GLY A 1 -5.47 3.73 -9.53
N ILE A 2 -5.51 3.54 -8.22
CA ILE A 2 -4.30 3.29 -7.40
C ILE A 2 -4.53 2.03 -6.55
N ASP A 3 -3.68 1.00 -6.75
CA ASP A 3 -3.56 -0.18 -5.89
C ASP A 3 -2.35 0.00 -4.97
N LEU A 4 -2.54 -0.21 -3.65
CA LEU A 4 -1.52 -0.05 -2.63
C LEU A 4 -0.91 -1.40 -2.26
N GLY A 5 0.42 -1.45 -2.16
CA GLY A 5 1.10 -2.71 -1.90
C GLY A 5 2.44 -2.60 -1.17
N LEU A 6 3.07 -3.74 -0.97
CA LEU A 6 4.32 -3.86 -0.21
C LEU A 6 5.57 -3.59 -1.05
N ASN A 7 5.70 -4.25 -2.20
CA ASN A 7 6.86 -4.10 -3.08
C ASN A 7 6.71 -2.88 -4.00
N ASN A 8 5.51 -2.68 -4.47
CA ASN A 8 5.05 -1.47 -5.11
C ASN A 8 4.21 -0.73 -4.07
N LEU A 9 4.67 0.43 -3.61
CA LEU A 9 3.90 1.24 -2.65
C LEU A 9 2.56 1.67 -3.25
N ALA A 10 2.58 2.01 -4.54
CA ALA A 10 1.40 2.28 -5.33
C ALA A 10 1.63 1.83 -6.77
N SER A 11 0.67 1.10 -7.33
CA SER A 11 0.56 0.82 -8.76
C SER A 11 -0.54 1.70 -9.31
N CYS A 12 -0.20 2.58 -10.24
CA CYS A 12 -1.10 3.61 -10.75
C CYS A 12 -1.41 3.35 -12.23
N VAL A 13 -2.68 3.39 -12.58
CA VAL A 13 -3.19 3.25 -13.96
C VAL A 13 -4.22 4.34 -14.21
N SER A 14 -4.16 5.00 -15.36
CA SER A 14 -5.13 6.00 -15.76
C SER A 14 -5.90 5.58 -17.02
N ASN A 15 -7.07 6.18 -17.21
CA ASN A 15 -7.86 6.06 -18.45
C ASN A 15 -7.24 6.83 -19.63
N THR A 16 -6.21 7.65 -19.38
CA THR A 16 -5.40 8.31 -20.43
C THR A 16 -4.31 7.40 -20.99
N GLY A 17 -4.24 6.13 -20.54
CA GLY A 17 -3.24 5.17 -20.97
C GLY A 17 -1.91 5.27 -20.20
N SER A 18 -1.72 6.27 -19.34
CA SER A 18 -0.50 6.37 -18.54
C SER A 18 -0.53 5.42 -17.34
N CYS A 19 0.57 4.74 -17.09
CA CYS A 19 0.74 3.89 -15.94
C CYS A 19 2.14 4.08 -15.33
N PHE A 20 2.23 3.99 -13.99
CA PHE A 20 3.51 4.04 -13.28
C PHE A 20 3.45 3.34 -11.94
N ILE A 21 4.63 3.04 -11.40
CA ILE A 21 4.77 2.35 -10.12
C ILE A 21 5.62 3.20 -9.18
N ILE A 22 5.15 3.37 -7.96
CA ILE A 22 5.94 3.91 -6.86
C ILE A 22 6.54 2.75 -6.08
N ASN A 23 7.86 2.72 -6.01
CA ASN A 23 8.60 1.62 -5.40
C ASN A 23 8.40 1.56 -3.87
N GLY A 24 7.99 0.41 -3.32
CA GLY A 24 7.85 0.19 -1.87
C GLY A 24 9.10 -0.39 -1.19
N LYS A 25 10.09 -0.87 -1.96
CA LYS A 25 11.30 -1.51 -1.42
C LYS A 25 12.10 -0.63 -0.45
N PRO A 26 12.23 0.71 -0.63
CA PRO A 26 12.91 1.57 0.34
C PRO A 26 12.25 1.54 1.73
N LEU A 27 10.91 1.57 1.81
CA LEU A 27 10.18 1.45 3.08
C LEU A 27 10.42 0.10 3.75
N LYS A 28 10.45 -0.97 2.96
CA LYS A 28 10.76 -2.32 3.41
C LYS A 28 12.17 -2.41 4.00
N SER A 29 13.16 -1.83 3.33
CA SER A 29 14.55 -1.78 3.80
C SER A 29 14.68 -1.00 5.13
N ILE A 30 14.06 0.17 5.23
CA ILE A 30 14.05 0.99 6.45
C ILE A 30 13.46 0.18 7.62
N ASN A 31 12.33 -0.51 7.41
CA ASN A 31 11.68 -1.31 8.45
C ASN A 31 12.50 -2.54 8.84
N GLN A 32 13.14 -3.23 7.90
CA GLN A 32 14.00 -4.38 8.18
C GLN A 32 15.22 -3.98 9.01
N TYR A 33 15.89 -2.89 8.66
CA TYR A 33 17.00 -2.34 9.46
C TYR A 33 16.53 -1.96 10.87
N TYR A 34 15.41 -1.25 10.97
CA TYR A 34 14.82 -0.87 12.26
C TYR A 34 14.55 -2.08 13.15
N ASN A 35 13.87 -3.10 12.62
CA ASN A 35 13.50 -4.30 13.37
C ASN A 35 14.75 -5.06 13.87
N LYS A 36 15.75 -5.23 12.99
CA LYS A 36 17.02 -5.87 13.39
C LYS A 36 17.73 -5.08 14.49
N ARG A 37 17.82 -3.76 14.36
CA ARG A 37 18.49 -2.92 15.36
C ARG A 37 17.70 -2.82 16.66
N LEU A 38 16.38 -2.76 16.58
CA LEU A 38 15.49 -2.77 17.74
C LEU A 38 15.66 -4.06 18.56
N ALA A 39 15.67 -5.22 17.91
CA ALA A 39 15.88 -6.51 18.57
C ALA A 39 17.23 -6.54 19.33
N TYR A 40 18.30 -6.08 18.69
CA TYR A 40 19.60 -5.95 19.32
C TYR A 40 19.62 -5.00 20.53
N LEU A 41 18.98 -3.83 20.43
CA LEU A 41 18.91 -2.89 21.55
C LEU A 41 18.04 -3.41 22.69
N LYS A 42 16.96 -4.12 22.37
CA LYS A 42 16.10 -4.75 23.39
C LYS A 42 16.82 -5.85 24.16
N SER A 43 17.66 -6.68 23.50
CA SER A 43 18.43 -7.73 24.18
C SER A 43 19.46 -7.20 25.18
N LYS A 44 19.81 -5.92 25.08
CA LYS A 44 20.74 -5.25 26.01
C LYS A 44 20.09 -4.52 27.19
N LEU A 45 18.75 -4.48 27.21
CA LEU A 45 18.02 -3.86 28.31
C LEU A 45 18.14 -4.72 29.57
N LYS A 46 18.41 -4.08 30.71
CA LYS A 46 18.51 -4.73 32.03
C LYS A 46 17.23 -4.47 32.84
N GLY A 47 16.86 -5.45 33.66
CA GLY A 47 15.65 -5.38 34.50
C GLY A 47 14.36 -5.23 33.68
N ASN A 48 13.34 -4.61 34.25
CA ASN A 48 12.02 -4.44 33.66
C ASN A 48 11.92 -3.29 32.62
N LYS A 49 13.07 -2.76 32.14
CA LYS A 49 13.08 -1.66 31.19
C LYS A 49 12.66 -2.15 29.80
N GLN A 50 11.61 -1.55 29.23
CA GLN A 50 11.14 -1.87 27.88
C GLN A 50 11.68 -0.91 26.80
N VAL A 51 12.13 0.30 27.19
CA VAL A 51 12.54 1.35 26.26
C VAL A 51 13.78 2.08 26.81
N SER A 52 14.73 2.39 25.93
CA SER A 52 15.89 3.24 26.23
C SER A 52 15.89 4.51 25.37
N ARG A 53 16.73 5.51 25.72
CA ARG A 53 16.95 6.71 24.90
C ARG A 53 17.38 6.34 23.47
N GLN A 54 18.22 5.30 23.31
CA GLN A 54 18.66 4.81 22.00
C GLN A 54 17.50 4.22 21.18
N ILE A 55 16.59 3.46 21.82
CA ILE A 55 15.41 2.91 21.15
C ILE A 55 14.48 4.04 20.70
N ARG A 56 14.23 5.05 21.52
CA ARG A 56 13.43 6.23 21.14
C ARG A 56 14.04 6.96 19.95
N SER A 57 15.35 7.21 19.98
CA SER A 57 16.07 7.87 18.88
C SER A 57 15.99 7.05 17.58
N LEU A 58 16.18 5.72 17.65
CA LEU A 58 16.06 4.81 16.52
C LEU A 58 14.64 4.85 15.92
N THR A 59 13.61 4.82 16.78
CA THR A 59 12.21 4.88 16.37
C THR A 59 11.89 6.20 15.67
N ASN A 60 12.32 7.33 16.23
CA ASN A 60 12.12 8.65 15.64
C ASN A 60 12.81 8.77 14.27
N LYS A 61 14.06 8.31 14.16
CA LYS A 61 14.79 8.30 12.88
C LYS A 61 14.07 7.46 11.82
N ARG A 62 13.57 6.27 12.19
CA ARG A 62 12.78 5.42 11.30
C ARG A 62 11.50 6.12 10.86
N ASN A 63 10.73 6.69 11.77
CA ASN A 63 9.46 7.36 11.47
C ASN A 63 9.68 8.57 10.55
N ASN A 64 10.71 9.37 10.80
CA ASN A 64 11.03 10.51 9.94
C ASN A 64 11.42 10.09 8.53
N LYS A 65 12.25 9.03 8.36
CA LYS A 65 12.60 8.49 7.04
C LYS A 65 11.37 7.98 6.27
N ILE A 66 10.45 7.29 6.94
CA ILE A 66 9.21 6.82 6.32
C ILE A 66 8.33 8.00 5.91
N LYS A 67 8.14 8.97 6.82
CA LYS A 67 7.33 10.17 6.55
C LYS A 67 7.89 10.96 5.37
N ASP A 68 9.20 11.17 5.31
CA ASP A 68 9.86 11.85 4.19
C ASP A 68 9.62 11.12 2.86
N TYR A 69 9.80 9.79 2.85
CA TYR A 69 9.54 9.00 1.66
C TYR A 69 8.09 9.10 1.18
N LEU A 70 7.11 8.99 2.09
CA LEU A 70 5.69 9.10 1.76
C LEU A 70 5.33 10.51 1.26
N HIS A 71 5.93 11.55 1.82
CA HIS A 71 5.75 12.92 1.33
C HIS A 71 6.25 13.11 -0.10
N LYS A 72 7.43 12.57 -0.43
CA LYS A 72 7.99 12.61 -1.78
C LYS A 72 7.15 11.77 -2.75
N ALA A 73 6.81 10.55 -2.36
CA ALA A 73 5.98 9.66 -3.16
C ALA A 73 4.61 10.26 -3.50
N SER A 74 3.92 10.82 -2.50
CA SER A 74 2.62 11.46 -2.73
C SER A 74 2.73 12.73 -3.59
N ARG A 75 3.84 13.51 -3.50
CA ARG A 75 4.03 14.68 -4.38
C ARG A 75 4.28 14.26 -5.83
N VAL A 76 5.12 13.24 -6.06
CA VAL A 76 5.35 12.69 -7.40
C VAL A 76 4.04 12.21 -8.03
N LEU A 77 3.20 11.51 -7.25
CA LEU A 77 1.89 11.06 -7.70
C LEU A 77 0.99 12.22 -8.12
N ILE A 78 0.85 13.23 -7.27
CA ILE A 78 -0.01 14.38 -7.55
C ILE A 78 0.51 15.19 -8.73
N ASN A 79 1.82 15.41 -8.83
CA ASN A 79 2.39 16.10 -9.99
C ASN A 79 2.07 15.36 -11.32
N HIS A 80 2.16 14.03 -11.31
CA HIS A 80 1.78 13.21 -12.45
C HIS A 80 0.28 13.33 -12.79
N VAL A 81 -0.58 13.30 -11.79
CA VAL A 81 -2.04 13.45 -11.96
C VAL A 81 -2.37 14.80 -12.59
N VAL A 82 -1.80 15.89 -12.06
CA VAL A 82 -2.04 17.26 -12.56
C VAL A 82 -1.49 17.43 -13.98
N SER A 83 -0.26 16.97 -14.25
CA SER A 83 0.35 17.10 -15.58
C SER A 83 -0.37 16.31 -16.68
N ASN A 84 -1.15 15.28 -16.32
CA ASN A 84 -1.97 14.50 -17.25
C ASN A 84 -3.46 14.92 -17.28
N GLY A 85 -3.83 16.03 -16.63
CA GLY A 85 -5.20 16.53 -16.62
C GLY A 85 -6.21 15.60 -15.94
N ILE A 86 -5.75 14.78 -14.99
CA ILE A 86 -6.61 13.81 -14.29
C ILE A 86 -7.35 14.50 -13.16
N ASN A 87 -8.68 14.47 -13.19
CA ASN A 87 -9.56 15.17 -12.24
C ASN A 87 -9.95 14.32 -11.03
N THR A 88 -9.79 12.98 -11.10
CA THR A 88 -10.23 12.08 -10.05
C THR A 88 -9.23 10.96 -9.82
N ILE A 89 -8.87 10.75 -8.56
CA ILE A 89 -8.07 9.63 -8.09
C ILE A 89 -8.98 8.65 -7.37
N VAL A 90 -8.90 7.36 -7.74
CA VAL A 90 -9.59 6.27 -7.06
C VAL A 90 -8.55 5.41 -6.37
N ILE A 91 -8.65 5.25 -5.04
CA ILE A 91 -7.72 4.46 -4.24
C ILE A 91 -8.45 3.25 -3.68
N GLY A 92 -7.97 2.05 -4.00
CA GLY A 92 -8.42 0.82 -3.38
C GLY A 92 -7.89 0.70 -1.94
N HIS A 93 -8.81 0.52 -0.97
CA HIS A 93 -8.43 0.33 0.42
C HIS A 93 -9.55 -0.36 1.21
N ASN A 94 -9.27 -1.57 1.69
CA ASN A 94 -10.22 -2.32 2.51
C ASN A 94 -10.14 -1.90 3.99
N ARG A 95 -11.28 -1.78 4.65
CA ARG A 95 -11.34 -1.62 6.11
C ARG A 95 -10.70 -2.86 6.77
N CYS A 96 -10.00 -2.66 7.88
CA CYS A 96 -9.30 -3.73 8.61
C CYS A 96 -8.23 -4.48 7.82
N TRP A 97 -7.79 -3.96 6.69
CA TRP A 97 -6.81 -4.57 5.77
C TRP A 97 -5.56 -5.14 6.45
N LYS A 98 -5.18 -4.60 7.62
CA LYS A 98 -4.00 -5.06 8.36
C LYS A 98 -4.28 -6.14 9.42
N GLN A 99 -5.54 -6.40 9.74
CA GLN A 99 -5.91 -7.24 10.89
C GLN A 99 -5.94 -8.73 10.53
N GLU A 100 -6.35 -9.08 9.32
CA GLU A 100 -6.56 -10.47 8.86
C GLU A 100 -5.62 -10.88 7.72
N ILE A 101 -4.46 -10.21 7.60
CA ILE A 101 -3.53 -10.53 6.53
C ILE A 101 -2.75 -11.79 6.85
N ASP A 102 -2.90 -12.80 6.00
CA ASP A 102 -2.02 -13.97 5.93
C ASP A 102 -1.29 -14.04 4.58
N ILE A 103 -0.18 -13.30 4.50
CA ILE A 103 0.76 -13.34 3.37
C ILE A 103 2.13 -13.89 3.81
N GLY A 104 2.12 -14.62 4.93
CA GLY A 104 3.29 -15.19 5.59
C GLY A 104 3.97 -14.22 6.56
N LYS A 105 4.52 -14.75 7.66
CA LYS A 105 5.04 -14.00 8.83
C LYS A 105 5.93 -12.80 8.48
N ARG A 106 6.86 -12.96 7.55
CA ARG A 106 7.79 -11.89 7.16
C ARG A 106 7.12 -10.77 6.36
N ASN A 107 6.21 -11.14 5.46
CA ASN A 107 5.46 -10.17 4.65
C ASN A 107 4.43 -9.45 5.50
N ASN A 108 3.74 -10.14 6.42
CA ASN A 108 2.82 -9.55 7.38
C ASN A 108 3.52 -8.45 8.20
N GLN A 109 4.70 -8.75 8.77
CA GLN A 109 5.48 -7.77 9.53
C GLN A 109 5.85 -6.54 8.70
N ASN A 110 6.27 -6.73 7.45
CA ASN A 110 6.62 -5.63 6.56
C ASN A 110 5.39 -4.80 6.18
N PHE A 111 4.27 -5.45 5.85
CA PHE A 111 3.03 -4.80 5.43
C PHE A 111 2.41 -3.96 6.55
N VAL A 112 2.29 -4.53 7.75
CA VAL A 112 1.76 -3.83 8.93
C VAL A 112 2.60 -2.60 9.29
N SER A 113 3.91 -2.64 9.00
CA SER A 113 4.85 -1.55 9.29
C SER A 113 4.77 -0.35 8.34
N ILE A 114 4.04 -0.46 7.21
CA ILE A 114 3.83 0.67 6.28
C ILE A 114 2.58 1.43 6.70
N PRO A 115 2.66 2.75 6.96
CA PRO A 115 1.49 3.53 7.36
C PRO A 115 0.67 3.98 6.14
N PHE A 116 -0.07 3.05 5.50
CA PHE A 116 -0.89 3.33 4.30
C PHE A 116 -1.91 4.44 4.51
N ASN A 117 -2.57 4.50 5.69
CA ASN A 117 -3.52 5.57 5.98
C ASN A 117 -2.85 6.96 5.96
N MET A 118 -1.61 7.07 6.45
CA MET A 118 -0.83 8.31 6.34
C MET A 118 -0.54 8.65 4.88
N PHE A 119 -0.20 7.66 4.05
CA PHE A 119 0.03 7.87 2.63
C PHE A 119 -1.23 8.33 1.89
N ILE A 120 -2.37 7.68 2.15
CA ILE A 120 -3.69 8.08 1.62
C ILE A 120 -4.02 9.51 2.04
N SER A 121 -3.86 9.86 3.32
CA SER A 121 -4.09 11.23 3.81
C SER A 121 -3.20 12.25 3.10
N MET A 122 -1.92 11.90 2.85
CA MET A 122 -0.99 12.78 2.12
C MET A 122 -1.38 12.97 0.65
N ILE A 123 -1.91 11.93 0.00
CA ILE A 123 -2.46 12.03 -1.36
C ILE A 123 -3.70 12.93 -1.33
N SER A 124 -4.63 12.65 -0.41
CA SER A 124 -5.93 13.34 -0.35
C SER A 124 -5.77 14.86 -0.15
N TYR A 125 -5.01 15.30 0.86
CA TYR A 125 -4.88 16.74 1.07
C TYR A 125 -4.14 17.46 -0.06
N LYS A 126 -3.12 16.80 -0.66
CA LYS A 126 -2.40 17.38 -1.81
C LYS A 126 -3.26 17.42 -3.07
N ALA A 127 -4.09 16.40 -3.29
CA ALA A 127 -5.06 16.39 -4.37
C ALA A 127 -6.08 17.52 -4.23
N THR A 128 -6.60 17.72 -3.01
CA THR A 128 -7.52 18.84 -2.72
C THR A 128 -6.90 20.20 -3.04
N LEU A 129 -5.62 20.42 -2.71
CA LEU A 129 -4.91 21.66 -3.01
C LEU A 129 -4.78 21.92 -4.53
N GLU A 130 -4.77 20.87 -5.35
CA GLU A 130 -4.67 20.94 -6.81
C GLU A 130 -6.06 20.80 -7.49
N GLY A 131 -7.15 20.82 -6.73
CA GLY A 131 -8.52 20.69 -7.28
C GLY A 131 -8.88 19.27 -7.78
N VAL A 132 -8.12 18.24 -7.37
CA VAL A 132 -8.33 16.84 -7.77
C VAL A 132 -9.18 16.11 -6.73
N ASN A 133 -10.22 15.41 -7.18
CA ASN A 133 -11.08 14.60 -6.33
C ASN A 133 -10.40 13.27 -5.94
N VAL A 134 -10.60 12.84 -4.68
CA VAL A 134 -10.12 11.52 -4.22
C VAL A 134 -11.30 10.69 -3.75
N LYS A 135 -11.45 9.49 -4.31
CA LYS A 135 -12.44 8.48 -3.90
C LYS A 135 -11.72 7.27 -3.34
N ILE A 136 -12.10 6.83 -2.16
CA ILE A 136 -11.61 5.58 -1.56
C ILE A 136 -12.69 4.53 -1.80
N VAL A 137 -12.31 3.40 -2.40
CA VAL A 137 -13.21 2.30 -2.72
C VAL A 137 -12.75 1.02 -2.05
N GLU A 138 -13.70 0.17 -1.72
CA GLU A 138 -13.40 -1.15 -1.20
C GLU A 138 -13.02 -2.10 -2.32
N GLU A 139 -11.95 -2.88 -2.13
CA GLU A 139 -11.41 -3.83 -3.12
C GLU A 139 -11.87 -5.28 -2.87
N SER A 140 -12.88 -5.49 -2.02
CA SER A 140 -13.39 -6.83 -1.73
C SER A 140 -13.83 -7.51 -3.03
N TYR A 141 -13.46 -8.79 -3.17
CA TYR A 141 -13.79 -9.67 -4.31
C TYR A 141 -13.18 -9.32 -5.67
N THR A 142 -12.51 -8.18 -5.86
CA THR A 142 -11.89 -7.77 -7.14
C THR A 142 -10.89 -8.78 -7.71
N SER A 143 -10.26 -9.60 -6.86
CA SER A 143 -9.34 -10.66 -7.29
C SER A 143 -10.00 -12.00 -7.61
N LYS A 144 -11.31 -12.13 -7.38
CA LYS A 144 -12.10 -13.34 -7.62
C LYS A 144 -13.02 -13.18 -8.82
N CYS A 145 -13.66 -12.01 -8.95
CA CYS A 145 -14.55 -11.70 -10.06
C CYS A 145 -13.78 -11.52 -11.37
N SER A 146 -14.34 -11.99 -12.46
CA SER A 146 -13.75 -11.87 -13.79
C SER A 146 -14.09 -10.52 -14.42
N PHE A 147 -13.10 -9.64 -14.53
CA PHE A 147 -13.26 -8.33 -15.20
C PHE A 147 -13.58 -8.51 -16.70
N LEU A 148 -12.93 -9.48 -17.35
CA LEU A 148 -13.09 -9.71 -18.79
C LEU A 148 -14.46 -10.31 -19.15
N ASP A 149 -15.08 -11.02 -18.21
CA ASP A 149 -16.44 -11.57 -18.37
C ASP A 149 -17.53 -10.58 -17.87
N ASN A 150 -17.16 -9.33 -17.53
CA ASN A 150 -18.03 -8.31 -16.93
C ASN A 150 -18.79 -8.78 -15.68
N GLU A 151 -18.18 -9.67 -14.89
CA GLU A 151 -18.75 -10.19 -13.66
C GLU A 151 -18.89 -9.08 -12.61
N GLN A 152 -20.06 -8.98 -12.00
CA GLN A 152 -20.29 -7.97 -10.96
C GLN A 152 -19.37 -8.19 -9.76
N ILE A 153 -18.74 -7.12 -9.25
CA ILE A 153 -17.82 -7.19 -8.11
C ILE A 153 -18.62 -7.32 -6.81
N CYS A 154 -18.94 -8.56 -6.43
CA CYS A 154 -19.60 -8.90 -5.17
C CYS A 154 -19.23 -10.32 -4.73
N LYS A 155 -19.81 -10.80 -3.64
CA LYS A 155 -19.67 -12.21 -3.22
C LYS A 155 -20.60 -13.06 -4.08
N HIS A 156 -20.01 -14.00 -4.82
CA HIS A 156 -20.75 -15.05 -5.56
C HIS A 156 -20.56 -16.39 -4.88
N GLU A 157 -21.52 -17.31 -5.02
CA GLU A 157 -21.38 -18.71 -4.63
C GLU A 157 -20.40 -19.40 -5.58
N GLU A 158 -20.54 -19.14 -6.88
CA GLU A 158 -19.61 -19.55 -7.93
C GLU A 158 -19.16 -18.36 -8.75
N TYR A 159 -17.88 -18.31 -9.12
CA TYR A 159 -17.29 -17.24 -9.91
C TYR A 159 -17.09 -17.69 -11.35
N THR A 160 -17.33 -16.79 -12.29
CA THR A 160 -17.22 -17.05 -13.75
C THR A 160 -15.80 -17.42 -14.17
N GLY A 161 -14.81 -16.84 -13.53
CA GLY A 161 -13.40 -17.16 -13.74
C GLY A 161 -12.68 -17.59 -12.47
N ARG A 162 -11.39 -17.91 -12.58
CA ARG A 162 -10.60 -18.25 -11.40
C ARG A 162 -9.18 -17.72 -11.45
N ARG A 163 -8.67 -17.28 -10.30
CA ARG A 163 -7.27 -16.92 -10.14
C ARG A 163 -6.42 -18.18 -10.02
N ILE A 164 -5.54 -18.42 -11.00
CA ILE A 164 -4.62 -19.56 -11.01
C ILE A 164 -3.44 -19.31 -10.06
N LYS A 165 -2.84 -18.11 -10.17
CA LYS A 165 -1.76 -17.63 -9.31
C LYS A 165 -1.71 -16.11 -9.35
N ARG A 166 -0.86 -15.49 -8.54
CA ARG A 166 -0.66 -14.03 -8.58
C ARG A 166 -0.24 -13.59 -9.98
N GLY A 167 -1.00 -12.66 -10.56
CA GLY A 167 -0.76 -12.13 -11.91
C GLY A 167 -1.27 -13.03 -13.04
N LEU A 168 -1.98 -14.13 -12.74
CA LEU A 168 -2.60 -14.99 -13.75
C LEU A 168 -4.03 -15.34 -13.35
N PHE A 169 -4.97 -14.92 -14.15
CA PHE A 169 -6.39 -15.20 -14.03
C PHE A 169 -6.88 -15.95 -15.27
N LYS A 170 -7.73 -16.94 -15.09
CA LYS A 170 -8.37 -17.69 -16.18
C LYS A 170 -9.83 -17.28 -16.25
N THR A 171 -10.26 -16.77 -17.41
CA THR A 171 -11.65 -16.39 -17.72
C THR A 171 -12.51 -17.60 -18.01
N SER A 172 -13.81 -17.44 -18.18
CA SER A 172 -14.75 -18.47 -18.65
C SER A 172 -14.34 -19.04 -20.00
N SER A 173 -13.87 -18.20 -20.92
CA SER A 173 -13.41 -18.58 -22.26
C SER A 173 -12.04 -19.28 -22.29
N GLY A 174 -11.35 -19.35 -21.15
CA GLY A 174 -10.04 -20.00 -21.04
C GLY A 174 -8.85 -19.12 -21.43
N SER A 175 -9.08 -17.84 -21.65
CA SER A 175 -8.04 -16.84 -21.92
C SER A 175 -7.32 -16.38 -20.66
#